data_8724ebd6e69543d37a557ee87c4f6e67
#
_entry.id   8724ebd6e69543d37a557ee87c4f6e67
#
_cell.length_a   1.000
_cell.length_b   1.000
_cell.length_c   1.000
_cell.angle_alpha   90.00
_cell.angle_beta   90.00
_cell.angle_gamma   90.00
#
_symmetry.space_group_name_H-M   'P 1'
#
loop_
_entity.id
_entity.type
_entity.pdbx_description
1 polymer ?
#
loop_
_entity_poly.entity_id
_entity_poly.type
_entity_poly.pdbx_seq_one_letter_code
_entity_poly.pdbx_strand_id
1 'polypeptide(L)'
;MGIAGRRLDAGGSLRSPPTPDPSLAGRGDEALDLLALAPHERAAAGLFLGFQYPVEIPGVSNLQFLRESLNAQRRSRGAEPLSGGEFLKLAREKAGLLRMDMEMLKRPVNVGFSGGEKKRAEMVQMGIMNPRFAVLDETDSGLDIDALRIVGDGINRIMRAPTKAVLLITHYQRLLDYVKPDVVHVLADGRIVRSGGAELALELEREGYAAVAA
;
A
#
# COMPACT_ATOMS: atom_id res chain seq x y z
N MET A 1 9.19 4.66 9.45
CA MET A 1 8.96 3.38 10.15
C MET A 1 9.83 2.34 9.43
N GLY A 2 10.99 1.97 10.02
CA GLY A 2 11.91 1.04 9.39
C GLY A 2 11.45 -0.40 9.60
N ILE A 3 11.31 -1.18 8.54
CA ILE A 3 11.10 -2.63 8.63
C ILE A 3 12.47 -3.24 8.94
N ALA A 4 12.68 -3.66 10.20
CA ALA A 4 13.89 -4.37 10.60
C ALA A 4 13.81 -5.82 10.15
N GLY A 5 14.41 -6.14 9.00
CA GLY A 5 14.71 -7.52 8.63
C GLY A 5 15.85 -8.06 9.51
N ARG A 6 15.66 -9.22 10.16
CA ARG A 6 16.72 -9.87 10.93
C ARG A 6 17.79 -10.42 9.98
N ARG A 7 19.04 -9.99 10.13
CA ARG A 7 20.20 -10.55 9.43
C ARG A 7 20.87 -11.63 10.30
N LEU A 8 21.27 -12.74 9.66
CA LEU A 8 22.24 -13.68 10.24
C LEU A 8 23.66 -13.15 10.01
N ASP A 9 24.53 -13.28 11.01
CA ASP A 9 25.96 -13.06 10.83
C ASP A 9 26.62 -14.26 10.15
N ALA A 10 27.90 -14.15 9.81
CA ALA A 10 28.65 -15.21 9.15
C ALA A 10 28.75 -16.53 9.96
N GLY A 11 28.28 -16.55 11.20
CA GLY A 11 28.21 -17.71 12.08
C GLY A 11 26.81 -18.26 12.32
N GLY A 12 25.78 -17.77 11.59
CA GLY A 12 24.39 -18.22 11.72
C GLY A 12 23.64 -17.69 12.94
N SER A 13 24.19 -16.73 13.67
CA SER A 13 23.54 -16.07 14.80
C SER A 13 22.71 -14.87 14.35
N LEU A 14 21.58 -14.64 15.01
CA LEU A 14 20.72 -13.48 14.74
C LEU A 14 21.43 -12.20 15.17
N ARG A 15 21.81 -11.36 14.22
CA ARG A 15 22.28 -10.01 14.54
C ARG A 15 21.17 -9.22 15.22
N SER A 16 21.53 -8.50 16.27
CA SER A 16 20.66 -7.46 16.82
C SER A 16 20.24 -6.49 15.72
N PRO A 17 18.96 -6.07 15.65
CA PRO A 17 18.55 -5.07 14.68
C PRO A 17 19.44 -3.83 14.86
N PRO A 18 19.74 -3.10 13.74
CA PRO A 18 20.44 -1.83 13.85
C PRO A 18 19.63 -0.94 14.81
N THR A 19 20.32 -0.30 15.74
CA THR A 19 19.72 0.69 16.65
C THR A 19 18.98 1.71 15.81
N PRO A 20 17.69 1.98 16.08
CA PRO A 20 16.95 3.00 15.36
C PRO A 20 17.69 4.33 15.46
N ASP A 21 17.75 5.09 14.38
CA ASP A 21 18.28 6.44 14.37
C ASP A 21 17.57 7.25 15.47
N PRO A 22 18.27 7.76 16.49
CA PRO A 22 17.66 8.50 17.59
C PRO A 22 16.96 9.78 17.13
N SER A 23 17.24 10.29 15.93
CA SER A 23 16.51 11.42 15.34
C SER A 23 15.06 11.09 14.97
N LEU A 24 14.71 9.80 14.85
CA LEU A 24 13.35 9.31 14.62
C LEU A 24 12.59 8.99 15.92
N ALA A 25 13.26 9.04 17.08
CA ALA A 25 12.71 8.68 18.40
C ALA A 25 11.83 9.78 19.05
N GLY A 26 11.44 10.81 18.32
CA GLY A 26 10.82 12.02 18.88
C GLY A 26 9.29 12.04 18.95
N ARG A 27 8.56 10.92 18.76
CA ARG A 27 7.10 10.87 18.97
C ARG A 27 6.74 9.53 19.60
N GLY A 28 6.24 9.57 20.82
CA GLY A 28 5.93 8.47 21.73
C GLY A 28 4.95 7.40 21.24
N ASP A 29 5.23 6.77 20.12
CA ASP A 29 4.58 5.56 19.66
C ASP A 29 5.58 4.41 19.79
N GLU A 30 5.28 3.47 20.64
CA GLU A 30 5.99 2.20 20.77
C GLU A 30 6.06 1.51 19.40
N ALA A 31 7.26 1.16 18.95
CA ALA A 31 7.46 0.52 17.64
C ALA A 31 6.80 -0.87 17.64
N LEU A 32 5.83 -1.09 16.76
CA LEU A 32 5.16 -2.38 16.61
C LEU A 32 6.00 -3.33 15.74
N ASP A 33 6.26 -4.54 16.25
CA ASP A 33 6.78 -5.63 15.42
C ASP A 33 5.64 -6.19 14.54
N LEU A 34 5.51 -5.66 13.32
CA LEU A 34 4.48 -6.10 12.38
C LEU A 34 4.58 -7.58 12.02
N LEU A 35 5.77 -8.20 12.11
CA LEU A 35 5.94 -9.60 11.74
C LEU A 35 5.42 -10.54 12.83
N ALA A 36 5.39 -10.10 14.08
CA ALA A 36 4.82 -10.86 15.20
C ALA A 36 3.27 -10.84 15.20
N LEU A 37 2.65 -9.88 14.51
CA LEU A 37 1.19 -9.74 14.47
C LEU A 37 0.54 -10.70 13.48
N ALA A 38 -0.66 -11.20 13.82
CA ALA A 38 -1.53 -11.89 12.87
C ALA A 38 -2.05 -10.92 11.77
N PRO A 39 -2.48 -11.42 10.59
CA PRO A 39 -2.92 -10.55 9.48
C PRO A 39 -4.02 -9.55 9.86
N HIS A 40 -5.01 -9.96 10.63
CA HIS A 40 -6.09 -9.08 11.08
C HIS A 40 -5.63 -8.02 12.08
N GLU A 41 -4.62 -8.32 12.92
CA GLU A 41 -4.02 -7.37 13.84
C GLU A 41 -3.19 -6.32 13.10
N ARG A 42 -2.45 -6.72 12.05
CA ARG A 42 -1.75 -5.79 11.14
C ARG A 42 -2.72 -4.82 10.48
N ALA A 43 -3.85 -5.35 9.97
CA ALA A 43 -4.89 -4.51 9.39
C ALA A 43 -5.50 -3.55 10.43
N ALA A 44 -5.76 -4.01 11.66
CA ALA A 44 -6.23 -3.19 12.77
C ALA A 44 -5.22 -2.11 13.17
N ALA A 45 -3.91 -2.40 13.12
CA ALA A 45 -2.85 -1.43 13.34
C ALA A 45 -2.72 -0.39 12.22
N GLY A 46 -3.38 -0.59 11.08
CA GLY A 46 -3.42 0.34 9.96
C GLY A 46 -2.50 0.00 8.81
N LEU A 47 -2.09 -1.27 8.69
CA LEU A 47 -1.41 -1.78 7.50
C LEU A 47 -2.43 -2.11 6.41
N PHE A 48 -2.15 -1.69 5.18
CA PHE A 48 -2.84 -2.09 3.95
C PHE A 48 -1.86 -2.76 3.00
N LEU A 49 -2.29 -3.82 2.34
CA LEU A 49 -1.52 -4.51 1.32
C LEU A 49 -2.30 -4.48 0.00
N GLY A 50 -1.74 -3.81 -1.02
CA GLY A 50 -2.18 -3.91 -2.40
C GLY A 50 -1.44 -5.05 -3.08
N PHE A 51 -2.18 -6.01 -3.59
CA PHE A 51 -1.62 -7.23 -4.19
C PHE A 51 -1.26 -7.01 -5.66
N GLN A 52 -0.19 -7.65 -6.12
CA GLN A 52 0.13 -7.73 -7.54
C GLN A 52 -1.07 -8.29 -8.35
N TYR A 53 -1.69 -9.35 -7.85
CA TYR A 53 -2.91 -9.96 -8.41
C TYR A 53 -4.04 -9.95 -7.38
N PRO A 54 -4.95 -8.96 -7.44
CA PRO A 54 -6.09 -8.89 -6.52
C PRO A 54 -6.99 -10.12 -6.62
N VAL A 55 -7.30 -10.73 -5.47
CA VAL A 55 -8.08 -11.97 -5.36
C VAL A 55 -9.55 -11.72 -5.70
N GLU A 56 -10.20 -12.68 -6.34
CA GLU A 56 -11.63 -12.69 -6.58
C GLU A 56 -12.37 -13.41 -5.43
N ILE A 57 -13.50 -12.85 -4.98
CA ILE A 57 -14.36 -13.45 -3.96
C ILE A 57 -15.78 -13.57 -4.52
N PRO A 58 -16.12 -14.72 -5.15
CA PRO A 58 -17.44 -14.93 -5.70
C PRO A 58 -18.53 -14.89 -4.61
N GLY A 59 -19.67 -14.33 -4.94
CA GLY A 59 -20.83 -14.28 -4.04
C GLY A 59 -20.81 -13.21 -2.96
N VAL A 60 -19.69 -12.49 -2.76
CA VAL A 60 -19.57 -11.40 -1.78
C VAL A 60 -19.40 -10.08 -2.51
N SER A 61 -20.34 -9.15 -2.38
CA SER A 61 -20.23 -7.84 -3.02
C SER A 61 -19.11 -6.99 -2.38
N ASN A 62 -18.46 -6.13 -3.19
CA ASN A 62 -17.46 -5.19 -2.68
C ASN A 62 -18.01 -4.33 -1.53
N LEU A 63 -19.24 -3.80 -1.66
CA LEU A 63 -19.86 -2.97 -0.61
C LEU A 63 -19.98 -3.72 0.71
N GLN A 64 -20.45 -4.98 0.67
CA GLN A 64 -20.59 -5.79 1.87
C GLN A 64 -19.23 -6.10 2.49
N PHE A 65 -18.28 -6.57 1.67
CA PHE A 65 -16.92 -6.89 2.09
C PHE A 65 -16.24 -5.68 2.76
N LEU A 66 -16.30 -4.51 2.11
CA LEU A 66 -15.65 -3.29 2.61
C LEU A 66 -16.31 -2.74 3.87
N ARG A 67 -17.64 -2.81 3.97
CA ARG A 67 -18.36 -2.38 5.18
C ARG A 67 -17.98 -3.24 6.38
N GLU A 68 -18.00 -4.55 6.22
CA GLU A 68 -17.65 -5.46 7.33
C GLU A 68 -16.18 -5.33 7.73
N SER A 69 -15.27 -5.22 6.76
CA SER A 69 -13.84 -5.02 7.01
C SER A 69 -13.58 -3.71 7.76
N LEU A 70 -14.16 -2.60 7.30
CA LEU A 70 -14.01 -1.30 7.97
C LEU A 70 -14.60 -1.33 9.38
N ASN A 71 -15.79 -1.89 9.56
CA ASN A 71 -16.44 -1.97 10.85
C ASN A 71 -15.70 -2.90 11.82
N ALA A 72 -15.07 -3.98 11.33
CA ALA A 72 -14.19 -4.80 12.15
C ALA A 72 -12.96 -4.02 12.63
N GLN A 73 -12.31 -3.25 11.75
CA GLN A 73 -11.20 -2.37 12.14
C GLN A 73 -11.62 -1.27 13.12
N ARG A 74 -12.81 -0.69 12.95
CA ARG A 74 -13.34 0.33 13.87
C ARG A 74 -13.55 -0.26 15.26
N ARG A 75 -14.21 -1.43 15.35
CA ARG A 75 -14.40 -2.15 16.62
C ARG A 75 -13.09 -2.48 17.32
N SER A 76 -12.07 -2.96 16.58
CA SER A 76 -10.77 -3.28 17.18
C SER A 76 -10.04 -2.05 17.75
N ARG A 77 -10.41 -0.86 17.29
CA ARG A 77 -9.88 0.43 17.78
C ARG A 77 -10.81 1.12 18.81
N GLY A 78 -11.85 0.43 19.30
CA GLY A 78 -12.83 0.99 20.21
C GLY A 78 -13.77 2.03 19.61
N ALA A 79 -13.85 2.11 18.27
CA ALA A 79 -14.74 3.04 17.58
C ALA A 79 -16.06 2.38 17.18
N GLU A 80 -17.15 3.15 17.21
CA GLU A 80 -18.47 2.66 16.81
C GLU A 80 -18.51 2.29 15.32
N PRO A 81 -19.16 1.18 14.94
CA PRO A 81 -19.38 0.81 13.56
C PRO A 81 -20.16 1.88 12.79
N LEU A 82 -19.83 2.06 11.51
CA LEU A 82 -20.64 2.91 10.62
C LEU A 82 -21.96 2.24 10.29
N SER A 83 -23.03 3.03 10.31
CA SER A 83 -24.31 2.65 9.73
C SER A 83 -24.21 2.40 8.22
N GLY A 84 -25.20 1.73 7.64
CA GLY A 84 -25.24 1.51 6.20
C GLY A 84 -25.23 2.81 5.38
N GLY A 85 -25.93 3.83 5.84
CA GLY A 85 -25.98 5.15 5.17
C GLY A 85 -24.65 5.90 5.20
N GLU A 86 -23.99 5.93 6.36
CA GLU A 86 -22.66 6.55 6.52
C GLU A 86 -21.62 5.84 5.67
N PHE A 87 -21.62 4.52 5.68
CA PHE A 87 -20.73 3.73 4.84
C PHE A 87 -20.95 3.98 3.35
N LEU A 88 -22.20 4.02 2.87
CA LEU A 88 -22.50 4.30 1.46
C LEU A 88 -22.06 5.70 1.04
N LYS A 89 -22.17 6.69 1.93
CA LYS A 89 -21.65 8.05 1.67
C LYS A 89 -20.12 8.02 1.50
N LEU A 90 -19.42 7.35 2.41
CA LEU A 90 -17.96 7.17 2.32
C LEU A 90 -17.55 6.41 1.05
N ALA A 91 -18.22 5.29 0.74
CA ALA A 91 -17.91 4.49 -0.44
C ALA A 91 -18.09 5.30 -1.73
N ARG A 92 -19.16 6.11 -1.84
CA ARG A 92 -19.41 7.00 -2.99
C ARG A 92 -18.33 8.06 -3.12
N GLU A 93 -17.90 8.67 -2.03
CA GLU A 93 -16.80 9.63 -2.02
C GLU A 93 -15.51 9.00 -2.55
N LYS A 94 -15.12 7.82 -2.03
CA LYS A 94 -13.87 7.17 -2.43
C LYS A 94 -13.92 6.60 -3.86
N ALA A 95 -15.06 6.07 -4.28
CA ALA A 95 -15.28 5.66 -5.68
C ALA A 95 -15.16 6.85 -6.64
N GLY A 96 -15.74 8.01 -6.28
CA GLY A 96 -15.64 9.24 -7.09
C GLY A 96 -14.20 9.73 -7.27
N LEU A 97 -13.35 9.64 -6.24
CA LEU A 97 -11.93 10.01 -6.33
C LEU A 97 -11.18 9.19 -7.38
N LEU A 98 -11.59 7.94 -7.60
CA LEU A 98 -10.94 6.97 -8.48
C LEU A 98 -11.73 6.74 -9.77
N ARG A 99 -12.70 7.61 -10.05
CA ARG A 99 -13.58 7.53 -11.23
C ARG A 99 -14.18 6.13 -11.41
N MET A 100 -14.54 5.49 -10.30
CA MET A 100 -15.17 4.18 -10.29
C MET A 100 -16.67 4.31 -10.14
N ASP A 101 -17.44 3.59 -10.98
CA ASP A 101 -18.89 3.54 -10.85
C ASP A 101 -19.29 2.77 -9.59
N MET A 102 -20.27 3.28 -8.86
CA MET A 102 -20.84 2.60 -7.69
C MET A 102 -21.48 1.25 -8.03
N GLU A 103 -21.94 1.05 -9.26
CA GLU A 103 -22.45 -0.25 -9.72
C GLU A 103 -21.35 -1.32 -9.70
N MET A 104 -20.11 -0.96 -9.96
CA MET A 104 -18.97 -1.88 -9.83
C MET A 104 -18.80 -2.38 -8.39
N LEU A 105 -19.05 -1.53 -7.39
CA LEU A 105 -18.95 -1.90 -5.98
C LEU A 105 -20.10 -2.81 -5.50
N LYS A 106 -21.21 -2.88 -6.23
CA LYS A 106 -22.29 -3.84 -5.95
C LYS A 106 -21.97 -5.26 -6.43
N ARG A 107 -21.03 -5.38 -7.38
CA ARG A 107 -20.60 -6.67 -7.93
C ARG A 107 -19.74 -7.44 -6.92
N PRO A 108 -19.64 -8.78 -7.08
CA PRO A 108 -18.72 -9.59 -6.30
C PRO A 108 -17.27 -9.06 -6.39
N VAL A 109 -16.51 -9.19 -5.31
CA VAL A 109 -15.15 -8.65 -5.22
C VAL A 109 -14.31 -9.15 -6.38
N ASN A 110 -13.88 -8.22 -7.23
CA ASN A 110 -12.99 -8.41 -8.39
C ASN A 110 -13.47 -9.38 -9.47
N VAL A 111 -14.64 -10.03 -9.35
CA VAL A 111 -15.14 -11.03 -10.30
C VAL A 111 -15.52 -10.38 -11.62
N GLY A 112 -14.83 -10.80 -12.69
CA GLY A 112 -15.03 -10.29 -14.04
C GLY A 112 -14.61 -8.84 -14.23
N PHE A 113 -13.75 -8.31 -13.36
CA PHE A 113 -13.11 -7.01 -13.54
C PHE A 113 -11.90 -7.15 -14.46
N SER A 114 -11.69 -6.16 -15.32
CA SER A 114 -10.41 -5.99 -16.03
C SER A 114 -9.28 -5.69 -15.05
N GLY A 115 -8.04 -5.82 -15.49
CA GLY A 115 -6.87 -5.50 -14.66
C GLY A 115 -6.93 -4.09 -14.10
N GLY A 116 -7.25 -3.10 -14.93
CA GLY A 116 -7.37 -1.70 -14.50
C GLY A 116 -8.53 -1.46 -13.54
N GLU A 117 -9.65 -2.16 -13.71
CA GLU A 117 -10.79 -2.09 -12.77
C GLU A 117 -10.44 -2.70 -11.43
N LYS A 118 -9.73 -3.85 -11.40
CA LYS A 118 -9.23 -4.48 -10.16
C LYS A 118 -8.32 -3.53 -9.39
N LYS A 119 -7.36 -2.90 -10.06
CA LYS A 119 -6.44 -1.94 -9.41
C LYS A 119 -7.16 -0.69 -8.90
N ARG A 120 -8.10 -0.14 -9.66
CA ARG A 120 -8.94 0.98 -9.16
C ARG A 120 -9.80 0.57 -7.98
N ALA A 121 -10.40 -0.64 -8.01
CA ALA A 121 -11.17 -1.17 -6.88
C ALA A 121 -10.30 -1.31 -5.63
N GLU A 122 -9.07 -1.78 -5.77
CA GLU A 122 -8.10 -1.90 -4.69
C GLU A 122 -7.74 -0.52 -4.09
N MET A 123 -7.60 0.52 -4.93
CA MET A 123 -7.39 1.89 -4.44
C MET A 123 -8.64 2.45 -3.73
N VAL A 124 -9.86 2.09 -4.17
CA VAL A 124 -11.10 2.42 -3.43
C VAL A 124 -11.09 1.73 -2.06
N GLN A 125 -10.69 0.45 -1.99
CA GLN A 125 -10.52 -0.26 -0.73
C GLN A 125 -9.52 0.45 0.18
N MET A 126 -8.33 0.82 -0.33
CA MET A 126 -7.33 1.59 0.43
C MET A 126 -7.92 2.92 0.94
N GLY A 127 -8.65 3.64 0.10
CA GLY A 127 -9.30 4.90 0.48
C GLY A 127 -10.34 4.76 1.60
N ILE A 128 -11.12 3.66 1.59
CA ILE A 128 -12.12 3.35 2.62
C ILE A 128 -11.45 2.92 3.91
N MET A 129 -10.43 2.04 3.84
CA MET A 129 -9.70 1.56 5.03
C MET A 129 -8.83 2.64 5.67
N ASN A 130 -8.43 3.66 4.89
CA ASN A 130 -7.66 4.80 5.33
C ASN A 130 -6.43 4.41 6.19
N PRO A 131 -5.49 3.63 5.64
CA PRO A 131 -4.39 3.06 6.41
C PRO A 131 -3.37 4.13 6.85
N ARG A 132 -2.55 3.77 7.84
CA ARG A 132 -1.35 4.53 8.23
C ARG A 132 -0.15 4.16 7.37
N PHE A 133 -0.05 2.89 6.97
CA PHE A 133 1.00 2.38 6.12
C PHE A 133 0.43 1.48 5.03
N ALA A 134 0.75 1.76 3.77
CA ALA A 134 0.37 0.93 2.64
C ALA A 134 1.61 0.31 1.99
N VAL A 135 1.54 -0.98 1.71
CA VAL A 135 2.49 -1.68 0.83
C VAL A 135 1.74 -1.98 -0.46
N LEU A 136 2.23 -1.46 -1.58
CA LEU A 136 1.59 -1.56 -2.89
C LEU A 136 2.54 -2.31 -3.83
N ASP A 137 2.14 -3.53 -4.19
CA ASP A 137 2.95 -4.43 -4.99
C ASP A 137 2.51 -4.38 -6.46
N GLU A 138 3.40 -3.89 -7.33
CA GLU A 138 3.20 -3.75 -8.78
C GLU A 138 1.81 -3.18 -9.15
N THR A 139 1.39 -2.13 -8.47
CA THR A 139 0.06 -1.52 -8.66
C THR A 139 -0.12 -0.91 -10.05
N ASP A 140 0.95 -0.67 -10.76
CA ASP A 140 1.04 -0.13 -12.12
C ASP A 140 1.00 -1.21 -13.22
N SER A 141 1.12 -2.49 -12.86
CA SER A 141 1.14 -3.59 -13.83
C SER A 141 -0.17 -3.70 -14.61
N GLY A 142 -0.07 -3.72 -15.94
CA GLY A 142 -1.22 -3.89 -16.83
C GLY A 142 -2.16 -2.68 -16.92
N LEU A 143 -1.76 -1.51 -16.43
CA LEU A 143 -2.54 -0.27 -16.55
C LEU A 143 -2.18 0.48 -17.85
N ASP A 144 -3.20 1.04 -18.50
CA ASP A 144 -3.00 2.08 -19.50
C ASP A 144 -2.63 3.41 -18.83
N ILE A 145 -2.24 4.42 -19.62
CA ILE A 145 -1.76 5.72 -19.13
C ILE A 145 -2.83 6.44 -18.29
N ASP A 146 -4.09 6.35 -18.70
CA ASP A 146 -5.18 7.04 -17.99
C ASP A 146 -5.50 6.37 -16.66
N ALA A 147 -5.54 5.05 -16.63
CA ALA A 147 -5.72 4.28 -15.39
C ALA A 147 -4.54 4.49 -14.43
N LEU A 148 -3.30 4.51 -14.95
CA LEU A 148 -2.11 4.78 -14.17
C LEU A 148 -2.14 6.15 -13.50
N ARG A 149 -2.55 7.18 -14.24
CA ARG A 149 -2.72 8.54 -13.70
C ARG A 149 -3.78 8.58 -12.59
N ILE A 150 -4.94 7.93 -12.80
CA ILE A 150 -6.01 7.88 -11.80
C ILE A 150 -5.53 7.18 -10.52
N VAL A 151 -4.79 6.08 -10.65
CA VAL A 151 -4.22 5.33 -9.53
C VAL A 151 -3.18 6.18 -8.80
N GLY A 152 -2.24 6.81 -9.51
CA GLY A 152 -1.21 7.67 -8.91
C GLY A 152 -1.82 8.88 -8.16
N ASP A 153 -2.79 9.55 -8.78
CA ASP A 153 -3.54 10.64 -8.13
C ASP A 153 -4.28 10.14 -6.88
N GLY A 154 -4.86 8.94 -6.95
CA GLY A 154 -5.54 8.29 -5.84
C GLY A 154 -4.57 8.02 -4.67
N ILE A 155 -3.40 7.45 -4.94
CA ILE A 155 -2.36 7.21 -3.92
C ILE A 155 -1.98 8.52 -3.24
N ASN A 156 -1.68 9.57 -4.01
CA ASN A 156 -1.33 10.88 -3.45
C ASN A 156 -2.44 11.46 -2.56
N ARG A 157 -3.70 11.43 -3.02
CA ARG A 157 -4.82 11.98 -2.25
C ARG A 157 -5.12 11.21 -0.97
N ILE A 158 -4.91 9.89 -0.96
CA ILE A 158 -5.23 9.04 0.19
C ILE A 158 -4.06 8.99 1.17
N MET A 159 -2.82 8.94 0.67
CA MET A 159 -1.66 8.60 1.48
C MET A 159 -0.70 9.75 1.75
N ARG A 160 -0.70 10.84 0.97
CA ARG A 160 0.24 11.94 1.20
C ARG A 160 -0.21 12.82 2.36
N ALA A 161 0.10 12.36 3.57
CA ALA A 161 -0.12 13.06 4.83
C ALA A 161 1.04 12.76 5.80
N PRO A 162 1.39 13.68 6.73
CA PRO A 162 2.57 13.54 7.62
C PRO A 162 2.56 12.28 8.50
N THR A 163 1.38 11.70 8.75
CA THR A 163 1.20 10.52 9.61
C THR A 163 1.07 9.22 8.81
N LYS A 164 1.28 9.26 7.50
CA LYS A 164 1.12 8.13 6.60
C LYS A 164 2.39 7.83 5.83
N ALA A 165 2.57 6.58 5.46
CA ALA A 165 3.66 6.14 4.61
C ALA A 165 3.18 5.14 3.55
N VAL A 166 3.86 5.13 2.40
CA VAL A 166 3.64 4.15 1.32
C VAL A 166 4.96 3.51 0.97
N LEU A 167 4.99 2.20 0.88
CA LEU A 167 6.03 1.44 0.21
C LEU A 167 5.49 1.00 -1.15
N LEU A 168 6.02 1.58 -2.22
CA LEU A 168 5.74 1.16 -3.59
C LEU A 168 6.79 0.15 -4.03
N ILE A 169 6.35 -1.02 -4.47
CA ILE A 169 7.19 -2.03 -5.12
C ILE A 169 6.83 -1.97 -6.60
N THR A 170 7.76 -1.54 -7.43
CA THR A 170 7.56 -1.43 -8.88
C THR A 170 8.89 -1.62 -9.61
N HIS A 171 8.81 -2.13 -10.81
CA HIS A 171 9.93 -2.20 -11.74
C HIS A 171 9.74 -1.22 -12.94
N TYR A 172 8.67 -0.42 -12.90
CA TYR A 172 8.37 0.61 -13.89
C TYR A 172 8.44 2.01 -13.31
N GLN A 173 9.14 2.90 -13.96
CA GLN A 173 9.23 4.29 -13.55
C GLN A 173 7.91 5.05 -13.72
N ARG A 174 7.05 4.65 -14.67
CA ARG A 174 5.84 5.39 -15.04
C ARG A 174 4.95 5.78 -13.86
N LEU A 175 4.83 4.93 -12.82
CA LEU A 175 4.08 5.28 -11.62
C LEU A 175 4.77 6.39 -10.82
N LEU A 176 6.11 6.42 -10.81
CA LEU A 176 6.90 7.40 -10.07
C LEU A 176 6.82 8.82 -10.67
N ASP A 177 6.38 8.95 -11.93
CA ASP A 177 6.08 10.25 -12.54
C ASP A 177 4.88 10.93 -11.87
N TYR A 178 3.93 10.12 -11.38
CA TYR A 178 2.73 10.58 -10.67
C TYR A 178 2.90 10.58 -9.16
N VAL A 179 3.56 9.56 -8.61
CA VAL A 179 3.81 9.40 -7.17
C VAL A 179 5.30 9.56 -6.91
N LYS A 180 5.75 10.81 -6.69
CA LYS A 180 7.16 11.08 -6.44
C LYS A 180 7.61 10.47 -5.13
N PRO A 181 8.63 9.56 -5.14
CA PRO A 181 9.14 8.96 -3.93
C PRO A 181 10.01 9.97 -3.15
N ASP A 182 9.98 9.87 -1.83
CA ASP A 182 10.90 10.61 -0.96
C ASP A 182 12.23 9.87 -0.83
N VAL A 183 12.21 8.53 -0.89
CA VAL A 183 13.39 7.65 -0.87
C VAL A 183 13.18 6.50 -1.84
N VAL A 184 14.24 6.15 -2.56
CA VAL A 184 14.31 5.00 -3.48
C VAL A 184 15.33 4.00 -2.95
N HIS A 185 14.94 2.73 -2.89
CA HIS A 185 15.81 1.61 -2.56
C HIS A 185 15.91 0.66 -3.74
N VAL A 186 17.13 0.33 -4.15
CA VAL A 186 17.37 -0.68 -5.18
C VAL A 186 17.57 -2.02 -4.50
N LEU A 187 16.70 -2.98 -4.85
CA LEU A 187 16.75 -4.35 -4.33
C LEU A 187 17.32 -5.26 -5.42
N ALA A 188 18.44 -5.92 -5.14
CA ALA A 188 19.03 -6.93 -5.99
C ALA A 188 19.47 -8.13 -5.13
N ASP A 189 19.27 -9.35 -5.63
CA ASP A 189 19.63 -10.61 -4.94
C ASP A 189 19.17 -10.67 -3.47
N GLY A 190 17.95 -10.16 -3.21
CA GLY A 190 17.37 -10.14 -1.86
C GLY A 190 17.99 -9.12 -0.90
N ARG A 191 18.77 -8.16 -1.40
CA ARG A 191 19.46 -7.13 -0.59
C ARG A 191 19.22 -5.74 -1.15
N ILE A 192 19.13 -4.75 -0.27
CA ILE A 192 19.18 -3.35 -0.68
C ILE A 192 20.65 -3.03 -0.98
N VAL A 193 20.94 -2.83 -2.28
CA VAL A 193 22.30 -2.55 -2.76
C VAL A 193 22.59 -1.04 -2.81
N ARG A 194 21.56 -0.22 -3.00
CA ARG A 194 21.69 1.23 -3.07
C ARG A 194 20.43 1.92 -2.55
N SER A 195 20.58 3.10 -1.98
CA SER A 195 19.48 3.97 -1.54
C SER A 195 19.78 5.41 -1.90
N GLY A 196 18.76 6.18 -2.30
CA GLY A 196 18.89 7.57 -2.70
C GLY A 196 17.54 8.28 -2.73
N GLY A 197 17.52 9.51 -3.24
CA GLY A 197 16.30 10.27 -3.49
C GLY A 197 15.63 9.89 -4.80
N ALA A 198 14.67 10.71 -5.25
CA ALA A 198 13.92 10.48 -6.48
C ALA A 198 14.82 10.42 -7.74
N GLU A 199 15.98 11.08 -7.73
CA GLU A 199 16.97 11.07 -8.81
C GLU A 199 17.52 9.67 -9.10
N LEU A 200 17.57 8.79 -8.09
CA LEU A 200 18.03 7.42 -8.26
C LEU A 200 17.09 6.62 -9.18
N ALA A 201 15.79 6.90 -9.15
CA ALA A 201 14.84 6.26 -10.06
C ALA A 201 15.10 6.65 -11.52
N LEU A 202 15.44 7.94 -11.77
CA LEU A 202 15.78 8.43 -13.12
C LEU A 202 17.11 7.83 -13.62
N GLU A 203 18.06 7.66 -12.73
CA GLU A 203 19.35 7.02 -13.04
C GLU A 203 19.15 5.56 -13.47
N LEU A 204 18.34 4.81 -12.70
CA LEU A 204 18.00 3.42 -13.00
C LEU A 204 17.31 3.25 -14.36
N GLU A 205 16.41 4.15 -14.74
CA GLU A 205 15.77 4.11 -16.05
C GLU A 205 16.77 4.33 -17.18
N ARG A 206 17.69 5.27 -17.01
CA ARG A 206 18.67 5.63 -18.02
C ARG A 206 19.78 4.59 -18.18
N GLU A 207 20.26 4.02 -17.09
CA GLU A 207 21.45 3.15 -17.07
C GLU A 207 21.13 1.66 -16.97
N GLY A 208 19.90 1.33 -16.56
CA GLY A 208 19.43 -0.04 -16.29
C GLY A 208 19.87 -0.58 -14.94
N TYR A 209 19.14 -1.59 -14.46
CA TYR A 209 19.38 -2.19 -13.14
C TYR A 209 20.75 -2.86 -13.00
N ALA A 210 21.28 -3.44 -14.08
CA ALA A 210 22.57 -4.13 -14.06
C ALA A 210 23.76 -3.18 -13.79
N ALA A 211 23.70 -1.94 -14.27
CA ALA A 211 24.75 -0.95 -14.06
C ALA A 211 24.78 -0.39 -12.63
N VAL A 212 23.63 -0.41 -11.94
CA VAL A 212 23.48 0.18 -10.60
C VAL A 212 23.66 -0.89 -9.51
N ALA A 213 23.53 -2.18 -9.85
CA ALA A 213 23.72 -3.32 -8.94
C ALA A 213 25.16 -3.83 -8.90
N ALA A 214 26.03 -3.38 -9.80
CA ALA A 214 27.46 -3.71 -9.84
C ALA A 214 28.26 -2.77 -8.91
#